data_a04da7ac1305d4a14f247e0307869924
#
_entry.id   a04da7ac1305d4a14f247e0307869924
#
_cell.length_a   1.000
_cell.length_b   1.000
_cell.length_c   1.000
_cell.angle_alpha   90.00
_cell.angle_beta   90.00
_cell.angle_gamma   90.00
#
_symmetry.space_group_name_H-M   'P 1'
#
loop_
_entity.id
_entity.type
_entity.pdbx_description
1 polymer ?
#
loop_
_entity_poly.entity_id
_entity_poly.type
_entity_poly.pdbx_seq_one_letter_code
_entity_poly.pdbx_strand_id
1 'polypeptide(L)'
;MTNPLETHKLACLIASDAWDIYEDLYSFVNERMSIGDSADEAVAKINDAIEFLKGKVEIEIFVSDEPYGDMRPTTRTCFKTSELISRNGNWAGPPYYYAHLELSEENGRSLKALCDEVIAFE
;
A
#
# COMPACT_ATOMS: atom_id res chain seq x y z
N MET A 1 -0.28 8.81 -15.62
CA MET A 1 -0.51 7.35 -15.68
C MET A 1 0.71 6.63 -15.13
N THR A 2 0.51 5.69 -14.22
CA THR A 2 1.61 4.95 -13.61
C THR A 2 2.19 3.94 -14.59
N ASN A 3 3.50 3.88 -14.70
CA ASN A 3 4.21 2.89 -15.51
C ASN A 3 3.93 1.49 -14.95
N PRO A 4 3.59 0.46 -15.79
CA PRO A 4 3.33 -0.89 -15.29
C PRO A 4 4.45 -1.48 -14.45
N LEU A 5 5.71 -1.25 -14.82
CA LEU A 5 6.85 -1.72 -14.02
C LEU A 5 6.92 -1.03 -12.68
N GLU A 6 6.66 0.27 -12.65
CA GLU A 6 6.62 1.04 -11.40
C GLU A 6 5.51 0.54 -10.47
N THR A 7 4.33 0.25 -11.02
CA THR A 7 3.21 -0.34 -10.27
C THR A 7 3.61 -1.69 -9.68
N HIS A 8 4.27 -2.54 -10.47
CA HIS A 8 4.76 -3.84 -10.01
C HIS A 8 5.75 -3.71 -8.86
N LYS A 9 6.73 -2.81 -8.98
CA LYS A 9 7.74 -2.58 -7.94
C LYS A 9 7.11 -2.09 -6.65
N LEU A 10 6.19 -1.14 -6.76
CA LEU A 10 5.50 -0.58 -5.61
C LEU A 10 4.59 -1.63 -4.95
N ALA A 11 3.92 -2.46 -5.75
CA ALA A 11 3.10 -3.56 -5.25
C ALA A 11 3.95 -4.56 -4.46
N CYS A 12 5.12 -4.93 -4.97
CA CYS A 12 6.06 -5.82 -4.27
C CYS A 12 6.49 -5.19 -2.93
N LEU A 13 6.81 -3.91 -2.92
CA LEU A 13 7.21 -3.19 -1.70
C LEU A 13 6.09 -3.18 -0.67
N ILE A 14 4.87 -2.81 -1.07
CA ILE A 14 3.72 -2.74 -0.18
C ILE A 14 3.45 -4.11 0.45
N ALA A 15 3.40 -5.16 -0.37
CA ALA A 15 3.14 -6.50 0.13
C ALA A 15 4.24 -7.00 1.07
N SER A 16 5.49 -6.70 0.76
CA SER A 16 6.63 -7.08 1.61
C SER A 16 6.60 -6.37 2.96
N ASP A 17 6.28 -5.07 2.96
CA ASP A 17 6.23 -4.27 4.18
C ASP A 17 4.99 -4.58 5.03
N ALA A 18 3.90 -5.03 4.40
CA ALA A 18 2.67 -5.40 5.09
C ALA A 18 2.62 -6.89 5.49
N TRP A 19 3.70 -7.63 5.26
CA TRP A 19 3.78 -9.06 5.56
C TRP A 19 3.66 -9.30 7.07
N ASP A 20 2.53 -9.91 7.46
CA ASP A 20 2.20 -10.26 8.86
C ASP A 20 2.16 -9.08 9.85
N ILE A 21 2.09 -7.84 9.33
CA ILE A 21 1.94 -6.63 10.16
C ILE A 21 0.90 -5.70 9.55
N TYR A 22 0.47 -4.70 10.32
CA TYR A 22 -0.40 -3.63 9.84
C TYR A 22 0.47 -2.42 9.52
N GLU A 23 0.73 -2.19 8.23
CA GLU A 23 1.55 -1.07 7.78
C GLU A 23 0.65 0.08 7.33
N ASP A 24 0.84 1.28 7.91
CA ASP A 24 0.01 2.43 7.55
C ASP A 24 0.25 2.87 6.11
N LEU A 25 -0.84 3.24 5.43
CA LEU A 25 -0.75 3.68 4.03
C LEU A 25 -0.02 5.01 3.89
N TYR A 26 -0.05 5.84 4.94
CA TYR A 26 0.69 7.10 4.95
C TYR A 26 2.20 6.89 4.76
N SER A 27 2.78 5.84 5.34
CA SER A 27 4.22 5.60 5.23
C SER A 27 4.63 5.38 3.77
N PHE A 28 3.81 4.69 2.98
CA PHE A 28 4.08 4.50 1.55
C PHE A 28 3.97 5.80 0.78
N VAL A 29 2.96 6.62 1.09
CA VAL A 29 2.79 7.95 0.48
C VAL A 29 3.98 8.84 0.81
N ASN A 30 4.38 8.87 2.08
CA ASN A 30 5.51 9.69 2.55
C ASN A 30 6.81 9.29 1.86
N GLU A 31 7.06 8.00 1.69
CA GLU A 31 8.24 7.51 0.99
C GLU A 31 8.27 7.98 -0.46
N ARG A 32 7.13 7.90 -1.17
CA ARG A 32 7.03 8.38 -2.55
C ARG A 32 7.28 9.88 -2.65
N MET A 33 6.76 10.65 -1.71
CA MET A 33 6.99 12.10 -1.66
C MET A 33 8.47 12.43 -1.40
N SER A 34 9.14 11.63 -0.60
CA SER A 34 10.56 11.85 -0.28
C SER A 34 11.47 11.69 -1.49
N ILE A 35 11.04 10.96 -2.51
CA ILE A 35 11.79 10.77 -3.75
C ILE A 35 11.27 11.64 -4.91
N GLY A 36 10.40 12.60 -4.62
CA GLY A 36 10.04 13.65 -5.54
C GLY A 36 8.59 13.67 -6.05
N ASP A 37 7.76 12.70 -5.71
CA ASP A 37 6.35 12.73 -6.12
C ASP A 37 5.58 13.79 -5.34
N SER A 38 4.58 14.42 -5.99
CA SER A 38 3.61 15.23 -5.27
C SER A 38 2.72 14.31 -4.42
N ALA A 39 1.98 14.89 -3.46
CA ALA A 39 1.05 14.12 -2.65
C ALA A 39 0.01 13.40 -3.51
N ASP A 40 -0.57 14.08 -4.50
CA ASP A 40 -1.57 13.49 -5.39
C ASP A 40 -0.98 12.37 -6.25
N GLU A 41 0.22 12.55 -6.77
CA GLU A 41 0.93 11.50 -7.54
C GLU A 41 1.23 10.29 -6.66
N ALA A 42 1.72 10.52 -5.45
CA ALA A 42 2.03 9.43 -4.51
C ALA A 42 0.79 8.60 -4.19
N VAL A 43 -0.32 9.26 -3.84
CA VAL A 43 -1.57 8.56 -3.52
C VAL A 43 -2.11 7.80 -4.74
N ALA A 44 -2.06 8.40 -5.95
CA ALA A 44 -2.49 7.71 -7.16
C ALA A 44 -1.69 6.44 -7.41
N LYS A 45 -0.38 6.49 -7.22
CA LYS A 45 0.51 5.32 -7.39
C LYS A 45 0.21 4.24 -6.35
N ILE A 46 -0.02 4.61 -5.09
CA ILE A 46 -0.40 3.66 -4.03
C ILE A 46 -1.74 2.99 -4.37
N ASN A 47 -2.73 3.76 -4.81
CA ASN A 47 -4.03 3.21 -5.23
C ASN A 47 -3.87 2.19 -6.36
N ASP A 48 -3.09 2.50 -7.38
CA ASP A 48 -2.84 1.59 -8.49
C ASP A 48 -2.16 0.30 -8.03
N ALA A 49 -1.19 0.43 -7.13
CA ALA A 49 -0.47 -0.73 -6.60
C ALA A 49 -1.37 -1.63 -5.76
N ILE A 50 -2.23 -1.07 -4.91
CA ILE A 50 -3.18 -1.83 -4.09
C ILE A 50 -4.17 -2.58 -4.99
N GLU A 51 -4.73 -1.90 -5.99
CA GLU A 51 -5.65 -2.52 -6.93
C GLU A 51 -4.99 -3.68 -7.68
N PHE A 52 -3.75 -3.49 -8.12
CA PHE A 52 -2.96 -4.55 -8.75
C PHE A 52 -2.73 -5.73 -7.79
N LEU A 53 -2.38 -5.44 -6.53
CA LEU A 53 -2.12 -6.48 -5.52
C LEU A 53 -3.32 -7.36 -5.25
N LYS A 54 -4.52 -6.81 -5.28
CA LYS A 54 -5.74 -7.58 -5.00
C LYS A 54 -5.96 -8.74 -5.97
N GLY A 55 -5.41 -8.66 -7.17
CA GLY A 55 -5.46 -9.75 -8.14
C GLY A 55 -4.32 -10.76 -8.01
N LYS A 56 -3.36 -10.53 -7.13
CA LYS A 56 -2.13 -11.31 -7.03
C LYS A 56 -1.92 -11.97 -5.67
N VAL A 57 -2.29 -11.30 -4.59
CA VAL A 57 -2.11 -11.79 -3.22
C VAL A 57 -3.37 -11.50 -2.40
N GLU A 58 -3.52 -12.19 -1.27
CA GLU A 58 -4.65 -11.95 -0.36
C GLU A 58 -4.33 -10.81 0.61
N ILE A 59 -4.23 -9.59 0.07
CA ILE A 59 -4.03 -8.40 0.87
C ILE A 59 -5.37 -7.83 1.33
N GLU A 60 -5.41 -7.35 2.56
CA GLU A 60 -6.59 -6.67 3.10
C GLU A 60 -6.22 -5.27 3.56
N ILE A 61 -7.19 -4.36 3.44
CA ILE A 61 -7.07 -3.00 3.95
C ILE A 61 -7.89 -2.90 5.22
N PHE A 62 -7.29 -2.35 6.27
CA PHE A 62 -7.92 -2.17 7.58
C PHE A 62 -8.03 -0.69 7.90
N VAL A 63 -8.99 -0.36 8.75
CA VAL A 63 -9.24 0.99 9.21
C VAL A 63 -9.30 1.02 10.74
N SER A 64 -8.77 2.08 11.34
CA SER A 64 -8.85 2.32 12.77
C SER A 64 -9.16 3.79 13.05
N ASP A 65 -9.87 4.04 14.15
CA ASP A 65 -10.18 5.42 14.58
C ASP A 65 -9.02 6.05 15.35
N GLU A 66 -8.06 5.24 15.79
CA GLU A 66 -6.85 5.67 16.50
C GLU A 66 -5.62 5.08 15.84
N PRO A 67 -4.45 5.73 15.91
CA PRO A 67 -3.22 5.16 15.37
C PRO A 67 -2.92 3.81 16.03
N TYR A 68 -2.90 2.76 15.20
CA TYR A 68 -2.68 1.37 15.64
C TYR A 68 -3.66 0.90 16.72
N GLY A 69 -4.89 1.45 16.70
CA GLY A 69 -5.97 1.00 17.57
C GLY A 69 -6.68 -0.24 17.04
N ASP A 70 -7.95 -0.40 17.40
CA ASP A 70 -8.74 -1.56 16.94
C ASP A 70 -8.88 -1.54 15.43
N MET A 71 -8.38 -2.59 14.78
CA MET A 71 -8.38 -2.73 13.32
C MET A 71 -9.65 -3.39 12.83
N ARG A 72 -10.31 -2.76 11.86
CA ARG A 72 -11.51 -3.30 11.21
C ARG A 72 -11.24 -3.43 9.71
N PRO A 73 -11.58 -4.57 9.08
CA PRO A 73 -11.39 -4.71 7.65
C PRO A 73 -12.31 -3.75 6.88
N THR A 74 -11.83 -3.27 5.73
CA THR A 74 -12.63 -2.46 4.81
C THR A 74 -12.46 -2.99 3.40
N THR A 75 -13.47 -2.79 2.56
CA THR A 75 -13.40 -3.18 1.15
C THR A 75 -12.79 -2.09 0.27
N ARG A 76 -12.48 -0.94 0.84
CA ARG A 76 -11.90 0.18 0.08
C ARG A 76 -10.50 -0.14 -0.41
N THR A 77 -10.22 0.22 -1.65
CA THR A 77 -8.90 0.06 -2.27
C THR A 77 -8.42 1.34 -2.95
N CYS A 78 -9.26 2.37 -2.95
CA CYS A 78 -8.93 3.65 -3.56
C CYS A 78 -9.19 4.77 -2.55
N PHE A 79 -8.20 5.65 -2.39
CA PHE A 79 -8.20 6.68 -1.37
C PHE A 79 -7.97 8.06 -2.00
N LYS A 80 -8.56 9.07 -1.39
CA LYS A 80 -8.28 10.47 -1.73
C LYS A 80 -7.01 10.90 -1.03
N THR A 81 -6.30 11.86 -1.61
CA THR A 81 -5.08 12.40 -1.00
C THR A 81 -5.32 12.87 0.43
N SER A 82 -6.42 13.60 0.66
CA SER A 82 -6.75 14.12 2.00
C SER A 82 -7.04 13.05 3.04
N GLU A 83 -7.33 11.82 2.62
CA GLU A 83 -7.57 10.71 3.54
C GLU A 83 -6.29 10.09 4.09
N LEU A 84 -5.18 10.23 3.36
CA LEU A 84 -3.90 9.63 3.73
C LEU A 84 -2.88 10.64 4.24
N ILE A 85 -2.92 11.87 3.74
CA ILE A 85 -1.94 12.89 4.09
C ILE A 85 -2.61 14.23 4.34
N SER A 86 -2.20 14.92 5.41
CA SER A 86 -2.69 16.23 5.76
C SER A 86 -2.06 17.32 4.86
N ARG A 87 -2.61 18.52 4.91
CA ARG A 87 -2.07 19.67 4.17
C ARG A 87 -0.63 20.01 4.57
N ASN A 88 -0.24 19.65 5.79
CA ASN A 88 1.12 19.90 6.29
C ASN A 88 2.10 18.78 5.92
N GLY A 89 1.65 17.77 5.16
CA GLY A 89 2.49 16.65 4.78
C GLY A 89 2.61 15.56 5.83
N ASN A 90 1.86 15.65 6.91
CA ASN A 90 1.83 14.66 7.97
C ASN A 90 0.73 13.63 7.75
N TRP A 91 0.73 12.56 8.53
CA TRP A 91 -0.34 11.57 8.54
C TRP A 91 -1.68 12.26 8.76
N ALA A 92 -2.66 11.99 7.93
CA ALA A 92 -4.00 12.55 8.07
C ALA A 92 -4.64 12.07 9.37
N GLY A 93 -5.56 12.89 9.92
CA GLY A 93 -6.33 12.50 11.09
C GLY A 93 -7.24 11.30 10.84
N PRO A 94 -7.96 10.83 11.86
CA PRO A 94 -8.81 9.65 11.73
C PRO A 94 -9.86 9.80 10.61
N PRO A 95 -10.26 8.71 9.93
CA PRO A 95 -9.77 7.34 10.18
C PRO A 95 -8.38 7.09 9.58
N TYR A 96 -7.66 6.12 10.15
CA TYR A 96 -6.33 5.71 9.70
C TYR A 96 -6.43 4.38 8.93
N TYR A 97 -5.70 4.26 7.82
CA TYR A 97 -5.78 3.09 6.95
C TYR A 97 -4.47 2.32 6.91
N TYR A 98 -4.58 1.00 6.89
CA TYR A 98 -3.44 0.07 6.96
C TYR A 98 -3.58 -1.02 5.91
N ALA A 99 -2.44 -1.49 5.40
CA ALA A 99 -2.38 -2.70 4.60
C ALA A 99 -1.87 -3.85 5.47
N HIS A 100 -2.41 -5.03 5.26
CA HIS A 100 -1.99 -6.23 5.95
C HIS A 100 -2.03 -7.42 5.01
N LEU A 101 -0.95 -8.19 4.99
CA LEU A 101 -0.85 -9.44 4.25
C LEU A 101 -0.65 -10.57 5.24
N GLU A 102 -1.64 -11.45 5.33
CA GLU A 102 -1.59 -12.56 6.27
C GLU A 102 -0.49 -13.56 5.92
N LEU A 103 0.24 -14.00 6.94
CA LEU A 103 1.30 -14.99 6.79
C LEU A 103 0.69 -16.35 6.44
N SER A 104 0.93 -16.83 5.21
CA SER A 104 0.51 -18.14 4.74
C SER A 104 1.45 -18.63 3.64
N GLU A 105 1.47 -19.94 3.40
CA GLU A 105 2.28 -20.51 2.32
C GLU A 105 1.84 -19.99 0.95
N GLU A 106 0.53 -19.88 0.77
CA GLU A 106 -0.05 -19.39 -0.50
C GLU A 106 0.36 -17.94 -0.77
N ASN A 107 0.22 -17.07 0.22
CA ASN A 107 0.67 -15.69 0.09
C ASN A 107 2.18 -15.60 -0.11
N GLY A 108 2.95 -16.45 0.55
CA GLY A 108 4.40 -16.50 0.39
C GLY A 108 4.80 -16.84 -1.05
N ARG A 109 4.17 -17.83 -1.64
CA ARG A 109 4.42 -18.21 -3.04
C ARG A 109 3.99 -17.10 -4.00
N SER A 110 2.82 -16.49 -3.75
CA SER A 110 2.29 -15.42 -4.60
C SER A 110 3.17 -14.18 -4.54
N LEU A 111 3.63 -13.81 -3.35
CA LEU A 111 4.53 -12.67 -3.17
C LEU A 111 5.88 -12.91 -3.83
N LYS A 112 6.44 -14.12 -3.68
CA LYS A 112 7.70 -14.46 -4.33
C LYS A 112 7.57 -14.36 -5.84
N ALA A 113 6.52 -14.92 -6.44
CA ALA A 113 6.27 -14.83 -7.86
C ALA A 113 6.16 -13.39 -8.35
N LEU A 114 5.43 -12.57 -7.61
CA LEU A 114 5.26 -11.15 -7.92
C LEU A 114 6.60 -10.40 -7.92
N CYS A 115 7.42 -10.61 -6.90
CA CYS A 115 8.71 -9.94 -6.77
C CYS A 115 9.75 -10.47 -7.77
N ASP A 116 9.71 -11.77 -8.10
CA ASP A 116 10.58 -12.37 -9.11
C ASP A 116 10.27 -11.77 -10.49
N GLU A 117 9.00 -11.49 -10.81
CA GLU A 117 8.62 -10.82 -12.06
C GLU A 117 9.27 -9.44 -12.17
N VAL A 118 9.31 -8.67 -11.07
CA VAL A 118 9.97 -7.37 -11.04
C VAL A 118 11.44 -7.50 -11.38
N ILE A 119 12.14 -8.48 -10.78
CA ILE A 119 13.56 -8.74 -11.04
C ILE A 119 13.78 -9.10 -12.50
N ALA A 120 12.88 -9.87 -13.10
CA ALA A 120 13.02 -10.30 -14.49
C ALA A 120 12.94 -9.12 -15.48
N PHE A 121 12.30 -8.01 -15.11
CA PHE A 121 12.20 -6.82 -15.94
C PHE A 121 13.37 -5.84 -15.75
N GLU A 122 14.18 -6.05 -14.76
CA GLU A 122 15.38 -5.26 -14.48
C GLU A 122 16.60 -5.86 -15.16
#